data_b6b1784a593b0b0d41749d5dce7e4405
#
_entry.id   b6b1784a593b0b0d41749d5dce7e4405
#
_cell.length_a   1.000
_cell.length_b   1.000
_cell.length_c   1.000
_cell.angle_alpha   90.00
_cell.angle_beta   90.00
_cell.angle_gamma   90.00
#
_symmetry.space_group_name_H-M   'P 1'
#
loop_
_entity.id
_entity.type
_entity.pdbx_description
1 polymer ?
#
loop_
_entity_poly.entity_id
_entity_poly.type
_entity_poly.pdbx_seq_one_letter_code
_entity_poly.pdbx_strand_id
1 'polypeptide(L)'
;MKKYFQMFFLAIALSMLSAQILNAQNTSILVKDSVSMLAGYANEVYYSMANKIVATVPRAQWDIAFRTSKRSSSIMINEGAGVILYTYPKSDTSGFTTMDTVGLYKWKPMYNSISDWENGAFSRNAKGYPDYGWAIYNNVTHDLVADSLFVIKLRDGSFRKLWMIRKFSSLDLYSFRFAKLDGTADTKITVDCNPYITKDFVGYSIQTSTIVDFEPAKTSWDLLFTKYESIQPNGTPYTVTGVITNDGVKTIKYRHVDPNFKDWNLALADSSRSSIGYDWKTFDMNTFTYKVEDSLVYFVKDLSGNMNKLIFTKFEGTSTGKIVFKKALISANGIIENKGGNEMTIYPNPVKDKLNISLNNMTSFPMHITLSALTGQVVYALTITKNTDNIISIPVNDMPDGMYLLTAKSAAGIFAKKVVVNK
;
A
#
# COMPACT_ATOMS: atom_id res chain seq x y z
N MET A 1 -46.51 -49.19 17.56
CA MET A 1 -46.27 -47.84 18.09
C MET A 1 -44.87 -47.61 18.64
N LYS A 2 -44.26 -48.48 19.44
CA LYS A 2 -42.90 -48.25 20.00
C LYS A 2 -41.74 -48.13 18.97
N LYS A 3 -41.79 -48.82 17.84
CA LYS A 3 -40.73 -48.78 16.80
C LYS A 3 -40.69 -47.44 15.99
N TYR A 4 -41.85 -46.83 15.76
CA TYR A 4 -41.91 -45.53 15.04
C TYR A 4 -41.49 -44.36 15.93
N PHE A 5 -41.66 -44.49 17.23
CA PHE A 5 -41.25 -43.48 18.20
C PHE A 5 -39.70 -43.41 18.35
N GLN A 6 -39.01 -44.55 18.27
CA GLN A 6 -37.54 -44.60 18.29
C GLN A 6 -36.89 -44.08 16.99
N MET A 7 -37.54 -44.33 15.84
CA MET A 7 -37.03 -43.76 14.56
C MET A 7 -37.20 -42.23 14.49
N PHE A 8 -38.26 -41.68 15.10
CA PHE A 8 -38.48 -40.22 15.13
C PHE A 8 -37.46 -39.50 16.03
N PHE A 9 -37.09 -40.09 17.17
CA PHE A 9 -36.04 -39.54 18.04
C PHE A 9 -34.63 -39.65 17.42
N LEU A 10 -34.34 -40.70 16.66
CA LEU A 10 -33.08 -40.87 15.97
C LEU A 10 -32.93 -39.85 14.82
N ALA A 11 -34.00 -39.53 14.10
CA ALA A 11 -34.02 -38.53 13.06
C ALA A 11 -33.82 -37.09 13.59
N ILE A 12 -34.42 -36.77 14.76
CA ILE A 12 -34.25 -35.47 15.42
C ILE A 12 -32.83 -35.33 16.01
N ALA A 13 -32.25 -36.40 16.55
CA ALA A 13 -30.87 -36.39 17.04
C ALA A 13 -29.85 -36.25 15.92
N LEU A 14 -30.08 -36.84 14.72
CA LEU A 14 -29.23 -36.66 13.56
C LEU A 14 -29.37 -35.26 12.96
N SER A 15 -30.56 -34.64 13.00
CA SER A 15 -30.75 -33.25 12.51
C SER A 15 -30.17 -32.21 13.46
N MET A 16 -30.07 -32.46 14.74
CA MET A 16 -29.36 -31.58 15.69
C MET A 16 -27.84 -31.71 15.63
N LEU A 17 -27.31 -32.88 15.22
CA LEU A 17 -25.87 -33.08 15.03
C LEU A 17 -25.37 -32.38 13.73
N SER A 18 -26.22 -32.24 12.72
CA SER A 18 -25.89 -31.53 11.50
C SER A 18 -25.92 -30.00 11.63
N ALA A 19 -26.62 -29.44 12.61
CA ALA A 19 -26.69 -28.01 12.87
C ALA A 19 -25.46 -27.45 13.64
N GLN A 20 -24.65 -28.32 14.26
CA GLN A 20 -23.44 -27.87 14.99
C GLN A 20 -22.16 -27.84 14.17
N ILE A 21 -22.17 -28.27 12.91
CA ILE A 21 -20.98 -28.30 12.06
C ILE A 21 -20.78 -26.98 11.26
N LEU A 22 -21.72 -26.05 11.33
CA LEU A 22 -21.68 -24.79 10.51
C LEU A 22 -21.11 -23.57 11.23
N ASN A 23 -20.57 -23.70 12.43
CA ASN A 23 -19.81 -22.66 13.12
C ASN A 23 -18.36 -23.09 13.37
N ALA A 24 -17.68 -23.65 12.37
CA ALA A 24 -16.24 -23.51 12.31
C ALA A 24 -15.94 -22.03 12.01
N GLN A 25 -15.97 -21.19 13.04
CA GLN A 25 -15.33 -19.89 13.00
C GLN A 25 -13.91 -20.16 12.53
N ASN A 26 -13.55 -19.69 11.33
CA ASN A 26 -12.17 -19.55 10.93
C ASN A 26 -11.50 -18.67 11.98
N THR A 27 -11.01 -19.27 13.06
CA THR A 27 -10.09 -18.60 13.98
C THR A 27 -8.82 -18.42 13.18
N SER A 28 -8.72 -17.27 12.53
CA SER A 28 -7.53 -16.90 11.79
C SER A 28 -6.36 -16.88 12.78
N ILE A 29 -5.46 -17.84 12.62
CA ILE A 29 -4.31 -18.01 13.52
C ILE A 29 -3.38 -16.83 13.34
N LEU A 30 -3.11 -16.10 14.43
CA LEU A 30 -2.12 -15.04 14.46
C LEU A 30 -0.72 -15.65 14.29
N VAL A 31 -0.10 -15.39 13.14
CA VAL A 31 1.26 -15.84 12.81
C VAL A 31 2.25 -14.75 13.16
N LYS A 32 3.33 -15.09 13.85
CA LYS A 32 4.44 -14.20 14.16
C LYS A 32 5.29 -13.96 12.92
N ASP A 33 5.63 -12.69 12.67
CA ASP A 33 6.53 -12.28 11.61
C ASP A 33 7.41 -11.12 12.07
N SER A 34 8.43 -10.75 11.28
CA SER A 34 9.32 -9.64 11.61
C SER A 34 9.99 -9.07 10.37
N VAL A 35 10.37 -7.79 10.48
CA VAL A 35 11.24 -7.09 9.52
C VAL A 35 12.45 -6.54 10.24
N SER A 36 13.56 -6.28 9.53
CA SER A 36 14.71 -5.59 10.08
C SER A 36 15.18 -4.49 9.13
N MET A 37 15.25 -3.27 9.64
CA MET A 37 15.83 -2.12 8.94
C MET A 37 17.36 -2.03 9.16
N LEU A 38 17.97 -3.04 9.82
CA LEU A 38 19.37 -3.11 10.24
C LEU A 38 19.78 -2.04 11.27
N ALA A 39 21.00 -2.15 11.75
CA ALA A 39 21.58 -1.20 12.70
C ALA A 39 21.55 0.23 12.14
N GLY A 40 21.22 1.22 12.97
CA GLY A 40 21.07 2.62 12.54
C GLY A 40 19.90 2.86 11.58
N TYR A 41 19.06 1.87 11.37
CA TYR A 41 17.99 1.91 10.35
C TYR A 41 18.55 2.17 8.95
N ALA A 42 19.61 1.46 8.59
CA ALA A 42 20.32 1.64 7.32
C ALA A 42 19.43 1.36 6.11
N ASN A 43 18.47 0.45 6.27
CA ASN A 43 17.51 0.08 5.23
C ASN A 43 16.10 0.55 5.55
N GLU A 44 15.26 0.52 4.54
CA GLU A 44 13.80 0.51 4.61
C GLU A 44 13.28 -0.80 4.03
N VAL A 45 12.10 -1.24 4.48
CA VAL A 45 11.55 -2.56 4.15
C VAL A 45 10.13 -2.43 3.63
N TYR A 46 9.92 -2.82 2.38
CA TYR A 46 8.62 -2.95 1.74
C TYR A 46 8.03 -4.32 2.07
N TYR A 47 6.80 -4.33 2.55
CA TYR A 47 6.16 -5.53 3.07
C TYR A 47 4.75 -5.68 2.50
N SER A 48 4.42 -6.89 2.05
CA SER A 48 3.05 -7.27 1.67
C SER A 48 2.39 -8.08 2.79
N MET A 49 1.13 -7.77 3.10
CA MET A 49 0.36 -8.57 4.07
C MET A 49 0.21 -10.03 3.62
N ALA A 50 0.18 -10.29 2.31
CA ALA A 50 0.13 -11.63 1.75
C ALA A 50 1.52 -12.28 1.61
N ASN A 51 2.48 -11.56 0.98
CA ASN A 51 3.73 -12.12 0.48
C ASN A 51 4.94 -11.86 1.39
N LYS A 52 4.76 -11.20 2.55
CA LYS A 52 5.81 -10.82 3.51
C LYS A 52 6.75 -9.75 2.94
N ILE A 53 8.06 -9.84 3.20
CA ILE A 53 9.06 -8.89 2.70
C ILE A 53 9.12 -8.98 1.18
N VAL A 54 8.85 -7.85 0.52
CA VAL A 54 8.91 -7.69 -0.94
C VAL A 54 10.28 -7.17 -1.36
N ALA A 55 10.78 -6.17 -0.65
CA ALA A 55 12.10 -5.60 -0.89
C ALA A 55 12.69 -5.04 0.40
N THR A 56 14.01 -5.07 0.49
CA THR A 56 14.80 -4.37 1.50
C THR A 56 15.83 -3.55 0.75
N VAL A 57 15.77 -2.23 0.90
CA VAL A 57 16.61 -1.30 0.14
C VAL A 57 17.37 -0.34 1.05
N PRO A 58 18.58 0.11 0.69
CA PRO A 58 19.29 1.12 1.44
C PRO A 58 18.48 2.41 1.50
N ARG A 59 18.17 2.90 2.70
CA ARG A 59 17.35 4.10 2.89
C ARG A 59 18.01 5.36 2.31
N ALA A 60 19.34 5.47 2.41
CA ALA A 60 20.08 6.68 2.08
C ALA A 60 20.67 6.65 0.64
N GLN A 61 19.90 6.26 -0.37
CA GLN A 61 20.42 6.16 -1.73
C GLN A 61 19.91 7.26 -2.70
N TRP A 62 18.85 7.98 -2.35
CA TRP A 62 18.27 9.06 -3.14
C TRP A 62 18.07 10.33 -2.31
N ASP A 63 17.90 11.48 -2.95
CA ASP A 63 17.67 12.77 -2.29
C ASP A 63 16.27 13.32 -2.58
N ILE A 64 15.83 13.23 -3.83
CA ILE A 64 14.48 13.62 -4.27
C ILE A 64 13.86 12.47 -5.06
N ALA A 65 12.52 12.40 -5.08
CA ALA A 65 11.80 11.39 -5.84
C ALA A 65 10.58 12.00 -6.54
N PHE A 66 10.39 11.60 -7.80
CA PHE A 66 9.34 12.10 -8.68
C PHE A 66 8.24 11.05 -8.81
N ARG A 67 6.99 11.46 -8.64
CA ARG A 67 5.86 10.56 -8.87
C ARG A 67 5.71 10.24 -10.35
N THR A 68 5.55 8.96 -10.67
CA THR A 68 5.55 8.42 -12.04
C THR A 68 4.19 8.51 -12.73
N SER A 69 3.31 9.35 -12.23
CA SER A 69 1.99 9.62 -12.82
C SER A 69 1.99 10.92 -13.62
N LYS A 70 1.53 10.86 -14.87
CA LYS A 70 1.38 12.05 -15.74
C LYS A 70 0.52 13.14 -15.10
N ARG A 71 -0.44 12.78 -14.25
CA ARG A 71 -1.37 13.70 -13.61
C ARG A 71 -0.91 14.20 -12.23
N SER A 72 0.15 13.64 -11.68
CA SER A 72 0.67 14.06 -10.38
C SER A 72 1.72 15.16 -10.51
N SER A 73 1.78 16.04 -9.53
CA SER A 73 2.83 17.05 -9.36
C SER A 73 3.77 16.72 -8.19
N SER A 74 3.57 15.58 -7.54
CA SER A 74 4.26 15.24 -6.30
C SER A 74 5.75 15.02 -6.51
N ILE A 75 6.55 15.73 -5.73
CA ILE A 75 8.00 15.55 -5.61
C ILE A 75 8.33 15.43 -4.13
N MET A 76 8.92 14.29 -3.75
CA MET A 76 9.29 14.00 -2.37
C MET A 76 10.77 14.26 -2.12
N ILE A 77 11.13 14.46 -0.86
CA ILE A 77 12.50 14.42 -0.37
C ILE A 77 12.72 13.18 0.49
N ASN A 78 13.96 12.72 0.58
CA ASN A 78 14.35 11.64 1.48
C ASN A 78 14.57 12.17 2.91
N GLU A 79 13.49 12.61 3.54
CA GLU A 79 13.51 13.19 4.88
C GLU A 79 14.04 12.21 5.93
N GLY A 80 13.70 10.92 5.80
CA GLY A 80 14.20 9.86 6.66
C GLY A 80 15.72 9.68 6.60
N ALA A 81 16.37 10.11 5.52
CA ALA A 81 17.83 10.15 5.38
C ALA A 81 18.45 11.51 5.78
N GLY A 82 17.65 12.46 6.24
CA GLY A 82 18.10 13.77 6.69
C GLY A 82 18.13 14.85 5.62
N VAL A 83 17.49 14.62 4.47
CA VAL A 83 17.27 15.65 3.45
C VAL A 83 16.24 16.66 3.95
N ILE A 84 16.51 17.96 3.79
CA ILE A 84 15.61 19.05 4.18
C ILE A 84 15.48 20.02 3.02
N LEU A 85 14.26 20.43 2.72
CA LEU A 85 13.94 21.40 1.68
C LEU A 85 13.53 22.75 2.27
N TYR A 86 13.94 23.83 1.62
CA TYR A 86 13.54 25.20 1.95
C TYR A 86 13.15 25.94 0.68
N THR A 87 12.02 26.64 0.66
CA THR A 87 11.73 27.61 -0.41
C THR A 87 12.65 28.80 -0.26
N TYR A 88 13.26 29.24 -1.34
CA TYR A 88 14.10 30.45 -1.36
C TYR A 88 13.23 31.70 -1.35
N PRO A 89 13.29 32.54 -0.29
CA PRO A 89 12.32 33.61 -0.12
C PRO A 89 12.72 34.95 -0.76
N LYS A 90 13.91 35.03 -1.40
CA LYS A 90 14.49 36.32 -1.81
C LYS A 90 14.31 36.65 -3.29
N SER A 91 13.91 35.68 -4.12
CA SER A 91 13.75 35.87 -5.56
C SER A 91 12.84 34.78 -6.14
N ASP A 92 12.24 35.05 -7.29
CA ASP A 92 11.67 34.08 -8.20
C ASP A 92 12.76 33.29 -8.96
N THR A 93 12.39 32.58 -10.01
CA THR A 93 13.30 31.72 -10.77
C THR A 93 14.45 32.46 -11.45
N SER A 94 14.37 33.78 -11.64
CA SER A 94 15.44 34.60 -12.21
C SER A 94 16.69 34.71 -11.32
N GLY A 95 16.49 34.54 -10.01
CA GLY A 95 17.54 34.63 -8.98
C GLY A 95 18.43 33.41 -8.83
N PHE A 96 18.28 32.34 -9.61
CA PHE A 96 19.01 31.08 -9.41
C PHE A 96 20.52 31.24 -9.23
N THR A 97 21.15 32.12 -10.03
CA THR A 97 22.61 32.32 -9.98
C THR A 97 23.08 33.02 -8.72
N THR A 98 22.24 33.88 -8.14
CA THR A 98 22.56 34.72 -6.96
C THR A 98 22.07 34.15 -5.67
N MET A 99 21.51 32.91 -5.66
CA MET A 99 21.02 32.26 -4.45
C MET A 99 22.11 32.09 -3.40
N ASP A 100 21.75 32.39 -2.16
CA ASP A 100 22.57 32.23 -0.95
C ASP A 100 21.77 31.54 0.19
N THR A 101 22.39 31.36 1.32
CA THR A 101 21.76 30.79 2.52
C THR A 101 21.72 31.78 3.70
N VAL A 102 21.93 33.07 3.43
CA VAL A 102 21.87 34.11 4.46
C VAL A 102 20.45 34.19 5.03
N GLY A 103 20.32 33.93 6.32
CA GLY A 103 19.03 33.88 7.01
C GLY A 103 18.31 32.53 6.97
N LEU A 104 18.97 31.45 6.50
CA LEU A 104 18.39 30.11 6.40
C LEU A 104 17.77 29.63 7.70
N TYR A 105 18.33 29.99 8.85
CA TYR A 105 17.81 29.63 10.18
C TYR A 105 16.40 30.19 10.47
N LYS A 106 15.92 31.15 9.69
CA LYS A 106 14.56 31.70 9.76
C LYS A 106 13.60 31.07 8.74
N TRP A 107 14.13 30.28 7.78
CA TRP A 107 13.29 29.70 6.73
C TRP A 107 12.61 28.45 7.28
N LYS A 108 11.33 28.30 6.94
CA LYS A 108 10.56 27.15 7.36
C LYS A 108 11.02 25.89 6.56
N PRO A 109 11.48 24.85 7.23
CA PRO A 109 11.76 23.59 6.55
C PRO A 109 10.48 22.93 6.05
N MET A 110 10.55 22.30 4.89
CA MET A 110 9.45 21.59 4.25
C MET A 110 9.74 20.10 4.21
N TYR A 111 8.73 19.32 4.57
CA TYR A 111 8.75 17.87 4.61
C TYR A 111 7.56 17.31 3.86
N ASN A 112 7.62 16.03 3.49
CA ASN A 112 6.51 15.35 2.82
C ASN A 112 5.25 15.33 3.71
N SER A 113 4.08 15.29 3.09
CA SER A 113 2.83 15.07 3.83
C SER A 113 2.83 13.71 4.53
N ILE A 114 2.35 13.67 5.76
CA ILE A 114 2.08 12.42 6.48
C ILE A 114 0.70 11.84 6.13
N SER A 115 -0.14 12.60 5.43
CA SER A 115 -1.52 12.21 5.11
C SER A 115 -1.64 11.51 3.77
N ASP A 116 -0.87 11.94 2.77
CA ASP A 116 -1.02 11.43 1.41
C ASP A 116 0.30 11.43 0.63
N TRP A 117 0.33 10.74 -0.50
CA TRP A 117 1.47 10.63 -1.38
C TRP A 117 1.52 11.72 -2.47
N GLU A 118 0.44 12.49 -2.65
CA GLU A 118 0.36 13.55 -3.65
C GLU A 118 0.97 14.88 -3.18
N ASN A 119 1.09 15.08 -1.86
CA ASN A 119 1.67 16.27 -1.27
C ASN A 119 3.12 16.03 -0.79
N GLY A 120 4.04 15.85 -1.74
CA GLY A 120 5.47 15.85 -1.44
C GLY A 120 5.96 17.19 -0.88
N ALA A 121 7.21 17.23 -0.41
CA ALA A 121 7.78 18.42 0.24
C ALA A 121 7.70 19.67 -0.64
N PHE A 122 7.85 19.53 -1.96
CA PHE A 122 7.79 20.65 -2.90
C PHE A 122 6.39 21.25 -3.07
N SER A 123 5.34 20.51 -2.73
CA SER A 123 3.95 20.97 -2.83
C SER A 123 3.42 21.61 -1.55
N ARG A 124 4.24 21.72 -0.47
CA ARG A 124 3.77 22.15 0.85
C ARG A 124 3.32 23.62 0.95
N ASN A 125 3.72 24.46 -0.01
CA ASN A 125 3.32 25.87 -0.10
C ASN A 125 2.25 26.13 -1.17
N ALA A 126 1.65 25.05 -1.76
CA ALA A 126 0.59 25.17 -2.74
C ALA A 126 -0.62 25.93 -2.20
N LYS A 127 -1.16 26.86 -3.00
CA LYS A 127 -2.37 27.64 -2.68
C LYS A 127 -3.63 27.06 -3.33
N GLY A 128 -3.48 25.91 -4.00
CA GLY A 128 -4.52 25.26 -4.80
C GLY A 128 -4.46 25.67 -6.27
N TYR A 129 -5.17 24.91 -7.11
CA TYR A 129 -5.16 25.10 -8.57
C TYR A 129 -5.26 26.60 -8.97
N PRO A 130 -4.41 27.10 -9.85
CA PRO A 130 -3.39 26.37 -10.63
C PRO A 130 -2.00 26.26 -9.96
N ASP A 131 -1.85 26.66 -8.69
CA ASP A 131 -0.61 26.67 -7.93
C ASP A 131 -0.41 25.32 -7.23
N TYR A 132 0.69 24.61 -7.55
CA TYR A 132 1.12 23.32 -6.99
C TYR A 132 2.31 23.44 -6.03
N GLY A 133 2.63 24.68 -5.61
CA GLY A 133 3.67 24.99 -4.63
C GLY A 133 5.06 25.21 -5.25
N TRP A 134 5.50 24.33 -6.14
CA TRP A 134 6.76 24.50 -6.85
C TRP A 134 6.58 25.03 -8.28
N ALA A 135 5.34 24.97 -8.78
CA ALA A 135 5.02 25.32 -10.17
C ALA A 135 3.56 25.74 -10.34
N ILE A 136 3.32 26.50 -11.39
CA ILE A 136 1.98 26.88 -11.85
C ILE A 136 1.59 26.01 -13.04
N TYR A 137 0.36 25.49 -13.02
CA TYR A 137 -0.21 24.74 -14.13
C TYR A 137 -0.57 25.66 -15.29
N ASN A 138 -0.08 25.32 -16.48
CA ASN A 138 -0.36 26.03 -17.71
C ASN A 138 -1.57 25.38 -18.44
N ASN A 139 -2.68 26.09 -18.54
CA ASN A 139 -3.92 25.60 -19.16
C ASN A 139 -3.81 25.37 -20.69
N VAL A 140 -2.79 25.90 -21.36
CA VAL A 140 -2.61 25.75 -22.81
C VAL A 140 -1.75 24.54 -23.12
N THR A 141 -0.62 24.39 -22.42
CA THR A 141 0.34 23.29 -22.67
C THR A 141 0.09 22.07 -21.78
N HIS A 142 -0.73 22.23 -20.74
CA HIS A 142 -1.00 21.23 -19.68
C HIS A 142 0.24 20.82 -18.88
N ASP A 143 1.28 21.64 -18.89
CA ASP A 143 2.51 21.40 -18.14
C ASP A 143 2.52 22.18 -16.82
N LEU A 144 3.41 21.76 -15.93
CA LEU A 144 3.73 22.52 -14.73
C LEU A 144 5.02 23.32 -14.99
N VAL A 145 4.94 24.63 -14.83
CA VAL A 145 6.07 25.54 -15.05
C VAL A 145 6.47 26.16 -13.72
N ALA A 146 7.72 25.99 -13.33
CA ALA A 146 8.21 26.45 -12.04
C ALA A 146 8.12 27.96 -11.86
N ASP A 147 7.72 28.36 -10.66
CA ASP A 147 7.70 29.75 -10.20
C ASP A 147 8.60 29.99 -8.97
N SER A 148 9.14 28.93 -8.40
CA SER A 148 9.85 28.94 -7.12
C SER A 148 11.26 28.36 -7.22
N LEU A 149 12.16 28.87 -6.38
CA LEU A 149 13.51 28.32 -6.16
C LEU A 149 13.60 27.69 -4.77
N PHE A 150 14.52 26.75 -4.63
CA PHE A 150 14.71 25.99 -3.40
C PHE A 150 16.19 25.91 -2.99
N VAL A 151 16.42 25.82 -1.69
CA VAL A 151 17.67 25.33 -1.11
C VAL A 151 17.38 23.97 -0.51
N ILE A 152 18.19 22.97 -0.88
CA ILE A 152 18.10 21.62 -0.36
C ILE A 152 19.37 21.28 0.43
N LYS A 153 19.17 20.82 1.67
CA LYS A 153 20.24 20.19 2.45
C LYS A 153 20.24 18.71 2.15
N LEU A 154 21.38 18.19 1.68
CA LEU A 154 21.55 16.79 1.33
C LEU A 154 21.90 15.93 2.54
N ARG A 155 21.91 14.62 2.35
CA ARG A 155 22.22 13.59 3.36
C ARG A 155 23.59 13.76 4.00
N ASP A 156 24.58 14.28 3.27
CA ASP A 156 25.95 14.59 3.76
C ASP A 156 26.03 15.92 4.50
N GLY A 157 24.92 16.63 4.66
CA GLY A 157 24.84 17.94 5.28
C GLY A 157 25.18 19.11 4.35
N SER A 158 25.63 18.88 3.12
CA SER A 158 25.92 19.94 2.15
C SER A 158 24.64 20.54 1.56
N PHE A 159 24.71 21.80 1.11
CA PHE A 159 23.60 22.50 0.51
C PHE A 159 23.75 22.61 -1.00
N ARG A 160 22.60 22.62 -1.69
CA ARG A 160 22.52 22.90 -3.14
C ARG A 160 21.43 23.94 -3.38
N LYS A 161 21.66 24.81 -4.39
CA LYS A 161 20.60 25.54 -5.07
C LYS A 161 19.82 24.55 -5.93
N LEU A 162 18.51 24.70 -5.98
CA LEU A 162 17.65 23.78 -6.73
C LEU A 162 16.50 24.55 -7.38
N TRP A 163 16.31 24.29 -8.66
CA TRP A 163 15.21 24.84 -9.46
C TRP A 163 14.52 23.69 -10.22
N MET A 164 13.27 23.42 -9.87
CA MET A 164 12.39 22.53 -10.64
C MET A 164 11.87 23.31 -11.85
N ILE A 165 12.44 23.11 -13.04
CA ILE A 165 12.17 23.97 -14.20
C ILE A 165 10.77 23.71 -14.76
N ARG A 166 10.42 22.44 -15.03
CA ARG A 166 9.16 22.07 -15.67
C ARG A 166 8.85 20.59 -15.52
N LYS A 167 7.58 20.24 -15.40
CA LYS A 167 7.08 18.93 -15.74
C LYS A 167 6.38 19.00 -17.10
N PHE A 168 6.86 18.22 -18.05
CA PHE A 168 6.19 17.98 -19.34
C PHE A 168 5.17 16.87 -19.12
N SER A 169 3.94 17.24 -18.79
CA SER A 169 2.94 16.29 -18.27
C SER A 169 2.55 15.22 -19.28
N SER A 170 2.44 15.55 -20.56
CA SER A 170 2.12 14.58 -21.63
C SER A 170 3.21 13.53 -21.82
N LEU A 171 4.48 13.91 -21.59
CA LEU A 171 5.65 13.07 -21.76
C LEU A 171 6.11 12.38 -20.47
N ASP A 172 5.56 12.79 -19.32
CA ASP A 172 5.97 12.36 -17.96
C ASP A 172 7.46 12.58 -17.68
N LEU A 173 7.97 13.77 -18.10
CA LEU A 173 9.36 14.18 -17.91
C LEU A 173 9.44 15.33 -16.90
N TYR A 174 10.38 15.23 -15.95
CA TYR A 174 10.70 16.33 -15.04
C TYR A 174 12.06 16.91 -15.41
N SER A 175 12.12 18.24 -15.64
CA SER A 175 13.36 18.96 -15.86
C SER A 175 13.67 19.84 -14.65
N PHE A 176 14.89 19.72 -14.12
CA PHE A 176 15.35 20.51 -12.99
C PHE A 176 16.85 20.85 -13.12
N ARG A 177 17.30 21.84 -12.35
CA ARG A 177 18.68 22.33 -12.29
C ARG A 177 19.12 22.44 -10.85
N PHE A 178 20.34 22.05 -10.57
CA PHE A 178 20.97 22.22 -9.26
C PHE A 178 22.44 22.62 -9.40
N ALA A 179 22.95 23.30 -8.38
CA ALA A 179 24.34 23.69 -8.29
C ALA A 179 24.78 23.76 -6.83
N LYS A 180 26.08 23.78 -6.57
CA LYS A 180 26.60 24.21 -5.26
C LYS A 180 26.25 25.69 -5.03
N LEU A 181 26.31 26.13 -3.77
CA LEU A 181 25.98 27.52 -3.42
C LEU A 181 26.92 28.52 -4.09
N ASP A 182 28.18 28.16 -4.30
CA ASP A 182 29.17 28.97 -5.04
C ASP A 182 28.95 29.01 -6.57
N GLY A 183 27.96 28.28 -7.06
CA GLY A 183 27.62 28.18 -8.48
C GLY A 183 28.37 27.08 -9.23
N THR A 184 29.31 26.39 -8.60
CA THR A 184 30.03 25.27 -9.25
C THR A 184 29.12 24.00 -9.29
N ALA A 185 29.53 23.02 -10.11
CA ALA A 185 28.78 21.81 -10.39
C ALA A 185 27.32 22.07 -10.83
N ASP A 186 27.13 23.12 -11.60
CA ASP A 186 25.83 23.50 -12.17
C ASP A 186 25.40 22.46 -13.22
N THR A 187 24.30 21.82 -12.95
CA THR A 187 23.85 20.68 -13.74
C THR A 187 22.34 20.80 -13.99
N LYS A 188 21.94 20.63 -15.26
CA LYS A 188 20.53 20.52 -15.67
C LYS A 188 20.23 19.09 -16.07
N ILE A 189 19.17 18.55 -15.51
CA ILE A 189 18.76 17.14 -15.66
C ILE A 189 17.32 17.07 -16.17
N THR A 190 17.05 16.03 -16.95
CA THR A 190 15.68 15.58 -17.25
C THR A 190 15.55 14.15 -16.82
N VAL A 191 14.56 13.88 -15.94
CA VAL A 191 14.18 12.53 -15.49
C VAL A 191 12.98 12.08 -16.30
N ASP A 192 13.14 10.95 -16.98
CA ASP A 192 12.05 10.24 -17.67
C ASP A 192 11.40 9.25 -16.70
N CYS A 193 10.11 9.47 -16.38
CA CYS A 193 9.34 8.61 -15.50
C CYS A 193 8.71 7.39 -16.22
N ASN A 194 8.68 7.37 -17.57
CA ASN A 194 8.01 6.31 -18.33
C ASN A 194 8.56 4.90 -18.06
N PRO A 195 9.88 4.66 -17.90
CA PRO A 195 10.40 3.33 -17.55
C PRO A 195 9.92 2.83 -16.17
N TYR A 196 9.41 3.72 -15.31
CA TYR A 196 9.07 3.44 -13.91
C TYR A 196 7.56 3.47 -13.62
N ILE A 197 6.69 3.46 -14.63
CA ILE A 197 5.22 3.57 -14.46
C ILE A 197 4.57 2.47 -13.61
N THR A 198 5.27 1.36 -13.41
CA THR A 198 4.85 0.27 -12.50
C THR A 198 5.11 0.59 -11.04
N LYS A 199 5.81 1.68 -10.73
CA LYS A 199 6.18 2.16 -9.40
C LYS A 199 5.45 3.47 -9.10
N ASP A 200 5.42 3.91 -7.86
CA ASP A 200 4.86 5.21 -7.51
C ASP A 200 5.89 6.33 -7.67
N PHE A 201 7.17 6.04 -7.43
CA PHE A 201 8.24 7.03 -7.50
C PHE A 201 9.49 6.49 -8.18
N VAL A 202 10.23 7.41 -8.82
CA VAL A 202 11.61 7.22 -9.24
C VAL A 202 12.49 8.22 -8.51
N GLY A 203 13.57 7.74 -7.90
CA GLY A 203 14.50 8.55 -7.13
C GLY A 203 15.56 9.22 -8.01
N TYR A 204 16.13 10.30 -7.48
CA TYR A 204 17.34 10.91 -8.01
C TYR A 204 18.29 11.26 -6.85
N SER A 205 19.55 10.86 -6.97
CA SER A 205 20.61 11.28 -6.05
C SER A 205 21.32 12.50 -6.61
N ILE A 206 21.15 13.64 -5.96
CA ILE A 206 21.87 14.89 -6.30
C ILE A 206 23.36 14.74 -5.96
N GLN A 207 23.69 13.95 -4.93
CA GLN A 207 25.08 13.70 -4.54
C GLN A 207 25.89 12.99 -5.63
N THR A 208 25.28 11.98 -6.27
CA THR A 208 25.96 11.14 -7.28
C THR A 208 25.52 11.48 -8.71
N SER A 209 24.56 12.39 -8.87
CA SER A 209 23.96 12.77 -10.15
C SER A 209 23.41 11.57 -10.93
N THR A 210 22.70 10.66 -10.24
CA THR A 210 22.17 9.42 -10.82
C THR A 210 20.69 9.24 -10.52
N ILE A 211 19.96 8.61 -11.47
CA ILE A 211 18.61 8.09 -11.24
C ILE A 211 18.74 6.86 -10.33
N VAL A 212 17.81 6.72 -9.39
CA VAL A 212 17.78 5.63 -8.41
C VAL A 212 16.45 4.90 -8.49
N ASP A 213 16.51 3.66 -8.90
CA ASP A 213 15.37 2.74 -8.90
C ASP A 213 15.30 2.03 -7.54
N PHE A 214 14.64 2.66 -6.55
CA PHE A 214 14.63 2.19 -5.17
C PHE A 214 13.35 1.46 -4.76
N GLU A 215 12.24 1.71 -5.45
CA GLU A 215 10.92 1.24 -5.05
C GLU A 215 10.54 -0.05 -5.80
N PRO A 216 9.94 -1.07 -5.14
CA PRO A 216 9.32 -2.20 -5.84
C PRO A 216 8.05 -1.76 -6.59
N ALA A 217 7.46 -2.67 -7.39
CA ALA A 217 6.22 -2.38 -8.09
C ALA A 217 5.12 -1.94 -7.11
N LYS A 218 4.41 -0.84 -7.40
CA LYS A 218 3.40 -0.22 -6.53
C LYS A 218 2.26 -1.15 -6.11
N THR A 219 1.99 -2.20 -6.88
CA THR A 219 0.96 -3.20 -6.57
C THR A 219 1.48 -4.38 -5.75
N SER A 220 2.76 -4.40 -5.39
CA SER A 220 3.40 -5.56 -4.76
C SER A 220 3.54 -5.45 -3.23
N TRP A 221 3.35 -4.27 -2.65
CA TRP A 221 3.57 -4.02 -1.23
C TRP A 221 2.41 -3.24 -0.60
N ASP A 222 2.22 -3.40 0.70
CA ASP A 222 1.16 -2.75 1.47
C ASP A 222 1.72 -1.79 2.52
N LEU A 223 2.83 -2.14 3.15
CA LEU A 223 3.44 -1.41 4.25
C LEU A 223 4.91 -1.12 3.96
N LEU A 224 5.37 0.09 4.33
CA LEU A 224 6.78 0.49 4.29
C LEU A 224 7.27 0.81 5.69
N PHE A 225 8.22 0.03 6.19
CA PHE A 225 8.93 0.25 7.45
C PHE A 225 10.12 1.16 7.17
N THR A 226 10.07 2.39 7.69
CA THR A 226 11.06 3.43 7.35
C THR A 226 11.18 4.49 8.44
N LYS A 227 12.05 5.46 8.22
CA LYS A 227 12.11 6.73 8.95
C LYS A 227 11.46 7.82 8.12
N TYR A 228 10.74 8.72 8.78
CA TYR A 228 10.13 9.88 8.16
C TYR A 228 9.96 11.02 9.18
N GLU A 229 9.64 12.23 8.70
CA GLU A 229 9.35 13.36 9.58
C GLU A 229 7.87 13.41 9.96
N SER A 230 7.60 13.45 11.24
CA SER A 230 6.28 13.69 11.81
C SER A 230 6.24 15.08 12.43
N ILE A 231 5.28 15.90 12.01
CA ILE A 231 5.12 17.24 12.60
C ILE A 231 4.34 17.10 13.90
N GLN A 232 4.98 17.46 14.99
CA GLN A 232 4.36 17.44 16.32
C GLN A 232 3.26 18.51 16.44
N PRO A 233 2.33 18.40 17.41
CA PRO A 233 1.26 19.36 17.59
C PRO A 233 1.72 20.82 17.78
N ASN A 234 2.94 21.02 18.28
CA ASN A 234 3.58 22.33 18.41
C ASN A 234 4.24 22.85 17.11
N GLY A 235 4.10 22.12 16.00
CA GLY A 235 4.69 22.45 14.70
C GLY A 235 6.15 22.05 14.53
N THR A 236 6.77 21.39 15.53
CA THR A 236 8.18 20.98 15.45
C THR A 236 8.30 19.66 14.65
N PRO A 237 9.19 19.58 13.65
CA PRO A 237 9.47 18.33 12.97
C PRO A 237 10.21 17.37 13.91
N TYR A 238 9.85 16.10 13.86
CA TYR A 238 10.45 15.04 14.66
C TYR A 238 10.65 13.78 13.81
N THR A 239 11.91 13.40 13.64
CA THR A 239 12.24 12.19 12.88
C THR A 239 11.82 10.94 13.65
N VAL A 240 10.93 10.17 13.09
CA VAL A 240 10.40 8.95 13.68
C VAL A 240 10.77 7.70 12.86
N THR A 241 10.82 6.57 13.55
CA THR A 241 10.85 5.25 12.92
C THR A 241 9.47 4.64 13.06
N GLY A 242 8.84 4.32 11.94
CA GLY A 242 7.46 3.84 11.94
C GLY A 242 7.10 3.05 10.68
N VAL A 243 5.81 2.98 10.46
CA VAL A 243 5.22 2.28 9.32
C VAL A 243 4.30 3.23 8.58
N ILE A 244 4.52 3.38 7.29
CA ILE A 244 3.62 4.09 6.38
C ILE A 244 2.96 3.09 5.43
N THR A 245 1.75 3.42 4.99
CA THR A 245 0.95 2.56 4.11
C THR A 245 1.12 2.97 2.65
N ASN A 246 1.02 2.00 1.76
CA ASN A 246 0.95 2.25 0.33
C ASN A 246 -0.34 3.01 -0.04
N ASP A 247 -0.31 3.67 -1.19
CA ASP A 247 -1.50 4.32 -1.76
C ASP A 247 -2.59 3.27 -2.04
N GLY A 248 -3.80 3.53 -1.55
CA GLY A 248 -4.93 2.60 -1.63
C GLY A 248 -5.06 1.61 -0.45
N VAL A 249 -4.04 1.43 0.38
CA VAL A 249 -4.16 0.67 1.65
C VAL A 249 -4.93 1.51 2.67
N LYS A 250 -5.81 0.85 3.44
CA LYS A 250 -6.56 1.49 4.52
C LYS A 250 -6.33 0.76 5.83
N THR A 251 -6.28 1.50 6.92
CA THR A 251 -6.09 0.92 8.26
C THR A 251 -7.15 1.37 9.23
N ILE A 252 -7.47 0.52 10.18
CA ILE A 252 -8.34 0.84 11.31
C ILE A 252 -7.53 0.58 12.57
N LYS A 253 -7.47 1.52 13.49
CA LYS A 253 -6.69 1.46 14.72
C LYS A 253 -7.61 1.39 15.93
N TYR A 254 -7.49 0.34 16.73
CA TYR A 254 -8.19 0.20 18.01
C TYR A 254 -7.19 0.15 19.16
N ARG A 255 -7.33 1.07 20.10
CA ARG A 255 -6.55 1.14 21.35
C ARG A 255 -7.38 0.61 22.52
N HIS A 256 -6.68 0.14 23.56
CA HIS A 256 -7.29 -0.37 24.79
C HIS A 256 -8.25 -1.54 24.54
N VAL A 257 -7.88 -2.41 23.58
CA VAL A 257 -8.61 -3.61 23.24
C VAL A 257 -7.74 -4.85 23.47
N ASP A 258 -8.41 -5.98 23.74
CA ASP A 258 -7.72 -7.28 23.83
C ASP A 258 -7.08 -7.67 22.48
N PRO A 259 -5.90 -8.30 22.47
CA PRO A 259 -5.28 -8.84 21.25
C PRO A 259 -6.19 -9.78 20.44
N ASN A 260 -7.19 -10.38 21.04
CA ASN A 260 -8.18 -11.21 20.33
C ASN A 260 -9.36 -10.42 19.76
N PHE A 261 -9.43 -9.10 20.00
CA PHE A 261 -10.47 -8.22 19.44
C PHE A 261 -10.62 -8.43 17.93
N LYS A 262 -11.86 -8.59 17.45
CA LYS A 262 -12.19 -8.94 16.06
C LYS A 262 -13.32 -8.09 15.44
N ASP A 263 -13.92 -7.20 16.21
CA ASP A 263 -15.10 -6.42 15.79
C ASP A 263 -14.66 -5.12 15.11
N TRP A 264 -14.13 -5.23 13.88
CA TRP A 264 -13.68 -4.09 13.10
C TRP A 264 -14.82 -3.45 12.30
N ASN A 265 -14.74 -2.13 12.09
CA ASN A 265 -15.71 -1.37 11.31
C ASN A 265 -15.00 -0.58 10.20
N LEU A 266 -15.29 -0.93 8.94
CA LEU A 266 -14.66 -0.30 7.76
C LEU A 266 -14.97 1.21 7.64
N ALA A 267 -16.07 1.70 8.23
CA ALA A 267 -16.38 3.13 8.25
C ALA A 267 -15.34 3.97 9.03
N LEU A 268 -14.54 3.33 9.89
CA LEU A 268 -13.45 3.96 10.65
C LEU A 268 -12.10 3.87 9.94
N ALA A 269 -12.06 3.38 8.71
CA ALA A 269 -10.82 3.18 7.98
C ALA A 269 -10.17 4.50 7.58
N ASP A 270 -8.92 4.67 7.97
CA ASP A 270 -8.04 5.78 7.61
C ASP A 270 -7.17 5.38 6.40
N SER A 271 -7.12 6.25 5.39
CA SER A 271 -6.27 6.10 4.19
C SER A 271 -5.02 6.98 4.23
N SER A 272 -4.77 7.66 5.34
CA SER A 272 -3.55 8.45 5.49
C SER A 272 -2.31 7.55 5.41
N ARG A 273 -1.27 8.00 4.71
CA ARG A 273 -0.03 7.21 4.58
C ARG A 273 0.62 6.87 5.93
N SER A 274 0.39 7.69 6.97
CA SER A 274 0.87 7.44 8.33
C SER A 274 -0.20 6.85 9.26
N SER A 275 -1.25 6.23 8.73
CA SER A 275 -2.37 5.69 9.51
C SER A 275 -1.97 4.60 10.53
N ILE A 276 -0.88 3.86 10.29
CA ILE A 276 -0.22 3.04 11.30
C ILE A 276 0.70 3.91 12.16
N GLY A 277 1.63 4.63 11.50
CA GLY A 277 2.47 5.61 12.16
C GLY A 277 3.60 5.01 13.00
N TYR A 278 3.95 5.72 14.07
CA TYR A 278 5.06 5.36 14.97
C TYR A 278 4.64 5.20 16.43
N ASP A 279 3.42 5.61 16.78
CA ASP A 279 2.89 5.73 18.12
C ASP A 279 2.38 4.42 18.75
N TRP A 280 2.68 3.29 18.10
CA TRP A 280 2.48 1.94 18.63
C TRP A 280 3.57 1.52 19.62
N LYS A 281 4.58 2.37 19.81
CA LYS A 281 5.67 2.19 20.77
C LYS A 281 6.06 3.51 21.41
N THR A 282 6.56 3.43 22.62
CA THR A 282 7.15 4.55 23.37
C THR A 282 8.55 4.20 23.83
N PHE A 283 9.43 5.21 23.90
CA PHE A 283 10.76 5.02 24.45
C PHE A 283 10.71 5.27 25.96
N ASP A 284 11.17 4.30 26.73
CA ASP A 284 11.29 4.40 28.20
C ASP A 284 12.68 4.94 28.56
N MET A 285 12.73 6.17 29.05
CA MET A 285 13.97 6.85 29.43
C MET A 285 14.66 6.25 30.66
N ASN A 286 13.95 5.47 31.48
CA ASN A 286 14.52 4.83 32.68
C ASN A 286 15.26 3.52 32.32
N THR A 287 14.70 2.77 31.38
CA THR A 287 15.27 1.48 30.97
C THR A 287 16.04 1.56 29.65
N PHE A 288 16.02 2.70 28.96
CA PHE A 288 16.57 2.93 27.62
C PHE A 288 16.09 1.90 26.58
N THR A 289 14.84 1.45 26.72
CA THR A 289 14.21 0.47 25.84
C THR A 289 12.90 0.97 25.27
N TYR A 290 12.44 0.34 24.19
CA TYR A 290 11.11 0.61 23.65
C TYR A 290 10.08 -0.33 24.27
N LYS A 291 8.98 0.25 24.74
CA LYS A 291 7.76 -0.46 25.11
C LYS A 291 6.76 -0.41 23.95
N VAL A 292 6.29 -1.56 23.53
CA VAL A 292 5.21 -1.68 22.52
C VAL A 292 3.88 -1.75 23.25
N GLU A 293 2.88 -1.03 22.76
CA GLU A 293 1.52 -1.04 23.32
C GLU A 293 0.86 -2.39 23.02
N ASP A 294 0.55 -3.17 24.05
CA ASP A 294 0.01 -4.54 23.96
C ASP A 294 -1.51 -4.59 23.70
N SER A 295 -2.20 -3.50 24.02
CA SER A 295 -3.65 -3.32 23.85
C SER A 295 -4.01 -2.54 22.56
N LEU A 296 -3.13 -2.59 21.56
CA LEU A 296 -3.29 -1.90 20.28
C LEU A 296 -3.37 -2.90 19.12
N VAL A 297 -4.50 -2.87 18.41
CA VAL A 297 -4.79 -3.73 17.28
C VAL A 297 -5.05 -2.89 16.04
N TYR A 298 -4.40 -3.26 14.93
CA TYR A 298 -4.68 -2.71 13.62
C TYR A 298 -5.43 -3.72 12.75
N PHE A 299 -6.33 -3.21 11.92
CA PHE A 299 -6.90 -3.93 10.80
C PHE A 299 -6.46 -3.24 9.53
N VAL A 300 -5.81 -3.99 8.65
CA VAL A 300 -5.21 -3.48 7.41
C VAL A 300 -5.97 -4.06 6.23
N LYS A 301 -6.67 -3.21 5.49
CA LYS A 301 -7.24 -3.56 4.19
C LYS A 301 -6.13 -3.39 3.16
N ASP A 302 -5.58 -4.50 2.69
CA ASP A 302 -4.49 -4.53 1.73
C ASP A 302 -4.93 -4.12 0.31
N LEU A 303 -3.99 -3.98 -0.61
CA LEU A 303 -4.26 -3.60 -2.00
C LEU A 303 -5.14 -4.60 -2.75
N SER A 304 -5.17 -5.86 -2.32
CA SER A 304 -6.06 -6.90 -2.86
C SER A 304 -7.46 -6.85 -2.26
N GLY A 305 -7.71 -5.92 -1.32
CA GLY A 305 -8.98 -5.76 -0.64
C GLY A 305 -9.21 -6.71 0.54
N ASN A 306 -8.23 -7.55 0.89
CA ASN A 306 -8.32 -8.45 2.03
C ASN A 306 -8.16 -7.68 3.33
N MET A 307 -8.89 -8.11 4.37
CA MET A 307 -8.74 -7.56 5.72
C MET A 307 -7.78 -8.43 6.53
N ASN A 308 -6.71 -7.81 6.99
CA ASN A 308 -5.68 -8.44 7.80
C ASN A 308 -5.64 -7.80 9.18
N LYS A 309 -5.44 -8.59 10.21
CA LYS A 309 -5.14 -8.13 11.57
C LYS A 309 -3.64 -7.99 11.75
N LEU A 310 -3.18 -6.93 12.41
CA LEU A 310 -1.77 -6.66 12.67
C LEU A 310 -1.61 -6.17 14.12
N ILE A 311 -0.67 -6.77 14.86
CA ILE A 311 -0.35 -6.45 16.25
C ILE A 311 1.16 -6.39 16.39
N PHE A 312 1.73 -5.23 16.70
CA PHE A 312 3.15 -5.12 17.03
C PHE A 312 3.42 -5.72 18.39
N THR A 313 4.57 -6.41 18.55
CA THR A 313 4.91 -7.11 19.79
C THR A 313 6.30 -6.78 20.32
N LYS A 314 7.24 -6.30 19.48
CA LYS A 314 8.58 -5.92 19.88
C LYS A 314 9.19 -4.93 18.90
N PHE A 315 9.99 -4.02 19.42
CA PHE A 315 10.90 -3.16 18.66
C PHE A 315 12.27 -3.12 19.34
N GLU A 316 13.32 -3.44 18.58
CA GLU A 316 14.68 -3.55 19.12
C GLU A 316 15.49 -2.26 18.99
N GLY A 317 14.85 -1.17 18.52
CA GLY A 317 15.50 0.13 18.39
C GLY A 317 16.62 0.16 17.34
N THR A 318 17.58 1.06 17.53
CA THR A 318 18.67 1.33 16.57
C THR A 318 19.70 0.22 16.46
N SER A 319 19.75 -0.70 17.40
CA SER A 319 20.77 -1.77 17.42
C SER A 319 20.60 -2.76 16.27
N THR A 320 19.37 -3.08 15.92
CA THR A 320 19.07 -4.05 14.86
C THR A 320 18.01 -3.56 13.87
N GLY A 321 17.28 -2.47 14.21
CA GLY A 321 16.13 -2.02 13.45
C GLY A 321 14.98 -3.03 13.36
N LYS A 322 14.98 -4.07 14.22
CA LYS A 322 14.04 -5.18 14.13
C LYS A 322 12.69 -4.82 14.75
N ILE A 323 11.64 -5.06 13.98
CA ILE A 323 10.24 -4.92 14.38
C ILE A 323 9.60 -6.29 14.29
N VAL A 324 8.98 -6.74 15.38
CA VAL A 324 8.27 -8.02 15.46
C VAL A 324 6.78 -7.75 15.63
N PHE A 325 5.97 -8.48 14.90
CA PHE A 325 4.52 -8.36 14.93
C PHE A 325 3.85 -9.73 14.74
N LYS A 326 2.55 -9.78 15.05
CA LYS A 326 1.68 -10.88 14.70
C LYS A 326 0.69 -10.40 13.64
N LYS A 327 0.38 -11.25 12.67
CA LYS A 327 -0.63 -10.97 11.64
C LYS A 327 -1.53 -12.16 11.38
N ALA A 328 -2.73 -11.88 10.90
CA ALA A 328 -3.68 -12.90 10.46
C ALA A 328 -4.56 -12.34 9.35
N LEU A 329 -4.83 -13.13 8.31
CA LEU A 329 -5.88 -12.85 7.36
C LEU A 329 -7.23 -13.12 8.04
N ILE A 330 -8.10 -12.08 8.13
CA ILE A 330 -9.39 -12.18 8.84
C ILE A 330 -10.54 -12.36 7.86
N SER A 331 -10.52 -11.64 6.76
CA SER A 331 -11.53 -11.70 5.72
C SER A 331 -10.84 -11.57 4.38
N ALA A 332 -10.99 -12.57 3.54
CA ALA A 332 -10.65 -12.48 2.13
C ALA A 332 -11.81 -11.75 1.44
N ASN A 333 -11.67 -10.45 1.22
CA ASN A 333 -12.59 -9.66 0.42
C ASN A 333 -11.93 -9.39 -0.92
N GLY A 334 -12.32 -10.12 -1.92
CA GLY A 334 -11.91 -9.76 -3.27
C GLY A 334 -12.28 -10.84 -4.26
N ILE A 335 -13.04 -10.45 -5.26
CA ILE A 335 -12.88 -11.03 -6.58
C ILE A 335 -11.44 -10.71 -6.97
N ILE A 336 -10.55 -11.68 -6.94
CA ILE A 336 -9.21 -11.51 -7.48
C ILE A 336 -9.37 -11.40 -9.00
N GLU A 337 -9.40 -10.18 -9.53
CA GLU A 337 -9.02 -9.99 -10.92
C GLU A 337 -7.51 -10.24 -10.99
N ASN A 338 -7.14 -11.42 -11.41
CA ASN A 338 -5.76 -11.85 -11.49
C ASN A 338 -5.05 -11.11 -12.63
N LYS A 339 -4.21 -10.14 -12.31
CA LYS A 339 -3.29 -9.49 -13.27
C LYS A 339 -2.01 -10.29 -13.53
N GLY A 340 -1.95 -11.53 -13.12
CA GLY A 340 -0.78 -12.39 -13.28
C GLY A 340 -1.12 -13.83 -13.65
N GLY A 341 -1.34 -14.13 -14.92
CA GLY A 341 -1.20 -15.46 -15.50
C GLY A 341 -2.20 -16.57 -15.11
N ASN A 342 -2.88 -16.46 -13.98
CA ASN A 342 -3.90 -17.41 -13.52
C ASN A 342 -5.27 -16.90 -13.93
N GLU A 343 -5.92 -17.50 -14.89
CA GLU A 343 -7.19 -17.04 -15.42
C GLU A 343 -8.28 -18.11 -15.26
N MET A 344 -9.40 -17.69 -14.62
CA MET A 344 -10.64 -18.45 -14.68
C MET A 344 -11.51 -17.87 -15.79
N THR A 345 -11.71 -18.60 -16.85
CA THR A 345 -12.64 -18.25 -17.93
C THR A 345 -13.86 -19.14 -17.90
N ILE A 346 -15.00 -18.61 -18.33
CA ILE A 346 -16.26 -19.36 -18.40
C ILE A 346 -16.87 -19.20 -19.79
N TYR A 347 -17.38 -20.28 -20.33
CA TYR A 347 -18.05 -20.28 -21.63
C TYR A 347 -18.97 -21.49 -21.82
N PRO A 348 -20.05 -21.33 -22.65
CA PRO A 348 -20.59 -20.07 -23.14
C PRO A 348 -21.23 -19.25 -22.02
N ASN A 349 -21.33 -17.94 -22.21
CA ASN A 349 -22.10 -17.07 -21.33
C ASN A 349 -22.73 -15.96 -22.19
N PRO A 350 -24.05 -15.95 -22.43
CA PRO A 350 -25.08 -16.80 -21.78
C PRO A 350 -24.96 -18.30 -22.09
N VAL A 351 -25.34 -19.11 -21.10
CA VAL A 351 -25.29 -20.56 -21.14
C VAL A 351 -26.69 -21.16 -21.22
N LYS A 352 -26.87 -22.24 -22.04
CA LYS A 352 -28.14 -22.99 -22.17
C LYS A 352 -28.10 -24.32 -21.42
N ASP A 353 -27.11 -25.15 -21.72
CA ASP A 353 -27.08 -26.53 -21.24
C ASP A 353 -25.89 -26.80 -20.31
N LYS A 354 -24.69 -26.36 -20.66
CA LYS A 354 -23.47 -26.70 -19.96
C LYS A 354 -22.52 -25.51 -19.89
N LEU A 355 -22.16 -25.10 -18.68
CA LEU A 355 -21.17 -24.07 -18.41
C LEU A 355 -19.81 -24.72 -18.27
N ASN A 356 -18.84 -24.33 -19.08
CA ASN A 356 -17.46 -24.73 -18.96
C ASN A 356 -16.66 -23.68 -18.19
N ILE A 357 -15.84 -24.14 -17.29
CA ILE A 357 -14.92 -23.33 -16.48
C ILE A 357 -13.50 -23.77 -16.85
N SER A 358 -12.71 -22.91 -17.42
CA SER A 358 -11.28 -23.15 -17.64
C SER A 358 -10.46 -22.53 -16.51
N LEU A 359 -9.55 -23.32 -15.93
CA LEU A 359 -8.68 -22.95 -14.80
C LEU A 359 -7.22 -22.93 -15.27
N ASN A 360 -6.84 -21.92 -16.05
CA ASN A 360 -5.48 -21.81 -16.57
C ASN A 360 -4.50 -21.40 -15.47
N ASN A 361 -3.39 -22.16 -15.37
CA ASN A 361 -2.29 -21.90 -14.43
C ASN A 361 -2.68 -21.86 -12.93
N MET A 362 -3.84 -22.46 -12.55
CA MET A 362 -4.25 -22.56 -11.16
C MET A 362 -3.45 -23.66 -10.45
N THR A 363 -2.72 -23.28 -9.41
CA THR A 363 -1.84 -24.18 -8.64
C THR A 363 -2.29 -24.39 -7.19
N SER A 364 -3.28 -23.64 -6.72
CA SER A 364 -3.73 -23.68 -5.32
C SER A 364 -4.96 -24.56 -5.15
N PHE A 365 -4.79 -25.73 -4.55
CA PHE A 365 -5.84 -26.70 -4.24
C PHE A 365 -5.82 -27.06 -2.72
N PRO A 366 -6.93 -27.50 -2.11
CA PRO A 366 -8.25 -27.70 -2.73
C PRO A 366 -8.92 -26.39 -3.15
N MET A 367 -9.74 -26.46 -4.23
CA MET A 367 -10.55 -25.36 -4.72
C MET A 367 -12.02 -25.70 -4.61
N HIS A 368 -12.80 -24.82 -3.99
CA HIS A 368 -14.26 -24.95 -3.84
C HIS A 368 -14.95 -24.07 -4.88
N ILE A 369 -15.67 -24.69 -5.80
CA ILE A 369 -16.46 -24.00 -6.82
C ILE A 369 -17.92 -24.04 -6.39
N THR A 370 -18.58 -22.86 -6.39
CA THR A 370 -20.01 -22.74 -6.13
C THR A 370 -20.68 -21.88 -7.19
N LEU A 371 -21.88 -22.25 -7.58
CA LEU A 371 -22.78 -21.42 -8.39
C LEU A 371 -23.99 -21.06 -7.51
N SER A 372 -24.21 -19.75 -7.33
CA SER A 372 -25.27 -19.24 -6.44
C SER A 372 -26.23 -18.33 -7.21
N ALA A 373 -27.50 -18.40 -6.91
CA ALA A 373 -28.47 -17.41 -7.34
C ALA A 373 -28.19 -16.04 -6.67
N LEU A 374 -28.75 -14.95 -7.22
CA LEU A 374 -28.57 -13.61 -6.62
C LEU A 374 -29.17 -13.47 -5.23
N THR A 375 -30.05 -14.38 -4.83
CA THR A 375 -30.60 -14.50 -3.46
C THR A 375 -29.59 -15.05 -2.46
N GLY A 376 -28.41 -15.54 -2.91
CA GLY A 376 -27.40 -16.20 -2.11
C GLY A 376 -27.59 -17.72 -2.00
N GLN A 377 -28.66 -18.29 -2.54
CA GLN A 377 -28.87 -19.74 -2.55
C GLN A 377 -27.85 -20.41 -3.46
N VAL A 378 -27.07 -21.36 -2.92
CA VAL A 378 -26.16 -22.21 -3.68
C VAL A 378 -26.95 -23.26 -4.46
N VAL A 379 -26.85 -23.24 -5.79
CA VAL A 379 -27.54 -24.17 -6.68
C VAL A 379 -26.61 -25.30 -7.20
N TYR A 380 -25.28 -25.06 -7.12
CA TYR A 380 -24.29 -26.08 -7.46
C TYR A 380 -23.01 -25.87 -6.62
N ALA A 381 -22.40 -26.98 -6.17
CA ALA A 381 -21.13 -26.93 -5.47
C ALA A 381 -20.24 -28.12 -5.85
N LEU A 382 -18.93 -27.86 -6.02
CA LEU A 382 -17.92 -28.85 -6.35
C LEU A 382 -16.62 -28.52 -5.62
N THR A 383 -15.91 -29.54 -5.11
CA THR A 383 -14.55 -29.38 -4.56
C THR A 383 -13.56 -30.12 -5.42
N ILE A 384 -12.53 -29.42 -5.89
CA ILE A 384 -11.43 -29.96 -6.68
C ILE A 384 -10.20 -30.06 -5.79
N THR A 385 -9.67 -31.25 -5.63
CA THR A 385 -8.51 -31.52 -4.73
C THR A 385 -7.16 -31.41 -5.46
N LYS A 386 -7.15 -31.57 -6.79
CA LYS A 386 -5.98 -31.43 -7.66
C LYS A 386 -6.43 -31.05 -9.08
N ASN A 387 -5.59 -30.35 -9.81
CA ASN A 387 -5.87 -30.05 -11.22
C ASN A 387 -5.54 -31.31 -12.07
N THR A 388 -6.56 -32.02 -12.49
CA THR A 388 -6.44 -33.17 -13.42
C THR A 388 -6.92 -32.78 -14.82
N ASP A 389 -7.86 -31.83 -14.92
CA ASP A 389 -8.45 -31.39 -16.18
C ASP A 389 -8.50 -29.84 -16.16
N ASN A 390 -8.02 -29.21 -17.23
CA ASN A 390 -8.03 -27.75 -17.34
C ASN A 390 -9.43 -27.17 -17.52
N ILE A 391 -10.46 -28.00 -17.76
CA ILE A 391 -11.84 -27.58 -18.01
C ILE A 391 -12.79 -28.41 -17.14
N ILE A 392 -13.64 -27.69 -16.39
CA ILE A 392 -14.72 -28.26 -15.57
C ILE A 392 -16.03 -27.89 -16.23
N SER A 393 -16.93 -28.85 -16.37
CA SER A 393 -18.25 -28.63 -16.95
C SER A 393 -19.35 -28.77 -15.91
N ILE A 394 -20.17 -27.74 -15.76
CA ILE A 394 -21.35 -27.72 -14.87
C ILE A 394 -22.62 -27.77 -15.73
N PRO A 395 -23.49 -28.80 -15.55
CA PRO A 395 -24.80 -28.83 -16.22
C PRO A 395 -25.71 -27.73 -15.59
N VAL A 396 -26.41 -26.97 -16.43
CA VAL A 396 -27.34 -25.92 -16.00
C VAL A 396 -28.75 -26.16 -16.48
N ASN A 397 -29.04 -27.35 -17.04
CA ASN A 397 -30.34 -27.70 -17.65
C ASN A 397 -31.53 -27.57 -16.65
N ASP A 398 -31.29 -27.86 -15.38
CA ASP A 398 -32.31 -27.81 -14.33
C ASP A 398 -32.39 -26.45 -13.62
N MET A 399 -31.55 -25.49 -14.02
CA MET A 399 -31.53 -24.16 -13.41
C MET A 399 -32.49 -23.21 -14.14
N PRO A 400 -33.28 -22.40 -13.42
CA PRO A 400 -34.10 -21.37 -14.04
C PRO A 400 -33.29 -20.34 -14.85
N ASP A 401 -33.90 -19.73 -15.87
CA ASP A 401 -33.33 -18.59 -16.56
C ASP A 401 -33.05 -17.46 -15.55
N GLY A 402 -31.87 -16.85 -15.66
CA GLY A 402 -31.50 -15.80 -14.72
C GLY A 402 -30.00 -15.57 -14.59
N MET A 403 -29.66 -14.69 -13.66
CA MET A 403 -28.27 -14.36 -13.32
C MET A 403 -27.82 -15.15 -12.10
N TYR A 404 -26.63 -15.71 -12.21
CA TYR A 404 -25.96 -16.48 -11.16
C TYR A 404 -24.56 -15.93 -10.91
N LEU A 405 -24.03 -16.16 -9.71
CA LEU A 405 -22.66 -15.87 -9.35
C LEU A 405 -21.88 -17.17 -9.22
N LEU A 406 -20.91 -17.38 -10.10
CA LEU A 406 -19.94 -18.44 -9.97
C LEU A 406 -18.79 -17.96 -9.11
N THR A 407 -18.43 -18.72 -8.05
CA THR A 407 -17.24 -18.46 -7.25
C THR A 407 -16.34 -19.68 -7.22
N ALA A 408 -15.01 -19.48 -7.30
CA ALA A 408 -14.00 -20.51 -7.09
C ALA A 408 -13.07 -20.03 -5.98
N LYS A 409 -13.08 -20.71 -4.83
CA LYS A 409 -12.35 -20.37 -3.61
C LYS A 409 -11.23 -21.36 -3.36
N SER A 410 -10.01 -20.87 -3.16
CA SER A 410 -8.83 -21.66 -2.75
C SER A 410 -8.03 -20.89 -1.69
N ALA A 411 -6.93 -21.47 -1.22
CA ALA A 411 -5.98 -20.76 -0.35
C ALA A 411 -5.34 -19.54 -1.02
N ALA A 412 -5.29 -19.48 -2.37
CA ALA A 412 -4.78 -18.35 -3.14
C ALA A 412 -5.81 -17.20 -3.29
N GLY A 413 -7.09 -17.42 -2.93
CA GLY A 413 -8.14 -16.41 -2.98
C GLY A 413 -9.46 -16.89 -3.58
N ILE A 414 -10.33 -15.93 -3.93
CA ILE A 414 -11.66 -16.17 -4.50
C ILE A 414 -11.73 -15.55 -5.89
N PHE A 415 -12.09 -16.36 -6.88
CA PHE A 415 -12.46 -15.89 -8.22
C PHE A 415 -13.98 -15.87 -8.31
N ALA A 416 -14.53 -14.84 -8.96
CA ALA A 416 -15.96 -14.78 -9.21
C ALA A 416 -16.25 -14.29 -10.63
N LYS A 417 -17.28 -14.88 -11.25
CA LYS A 417 -17.77 -14.52 -12.58
C LYS A 417 -19.30 -14.51 -12.58
N LYS A 418 -19.86 -13.55 -13.28
CA LYS A 418 -21.30 -13.51 -13.57
C LYS A 418 -21.61 -14.56 -14.64
N VAL A 419 -22.62 -15.38 -14.39
CA VAL A 419 -23.15 -16.38 -15.32
C VAL A 419 -24.60 -15.97 -15.66
N VAL A 420 -24.95 -16.01 -16.92
CA VAL A 420 -26.33 -15.80 -17.40
C VAL A 420 -26.82 -17.11 -17.98
N VAL A 421 -27.84 -17.70 -17.36
CA VAL A 421 -28.58 -18.87 -17.90
C VAL A 421 -29.73 -18.34 -18.73
N ASN A 422 -29.79 -18.75 -19.99
CA ASN A 422 -30.86 -18.35 -20.93
C ASN A 422 -31.08 -19.53 -21.90
N LYS A 423 -32.18 -20.24 -21.71
CA LYS A 423 -32.56 -21.45 -22.46
C LYS A 423 -33.21 -21.15 -23.79
#